data_c3196428f4a99c432ff17296cab5c778
#
_entry.id   c3196428f4a99c432ff17296cab5c778
#
_cell.length_a   1.000
_cell.length_b   1.000
_cell.length_c   1.000
_cell.angle_alpha   90.00
_cell.angle_beta   90.00
_cell.angle_gamma   90.00
#
_symmetry.space_group_name_H-M   'P 1'
#
loop_
_entity.id
_entity.type
_entity.pdbx_description
1 polymer ?
#
loop_
_entity_poly.entity_id
_entity_poly.type
_entity_poly.pdbx_seq_one_letter_code
_entity_poly.pdbx_strand_id
1 'polypeptide(L)'
;GINKPNVRFVVHFDIPRNIESYYQETGRAGRDGLPAEAMLFYDPADMAWLRRCLEEKPQGQLQDIERHKLNAMGAFAEAQTCRRLVLLNYFGEGRQEPCGNCDICLDPPKQYDGSTDAQIALSTIGRVNQRFGMGYVVEVIRGANNQRIRDYGHDKLKVYGMGRDKSHEHWVSVICLLYTS
;
A
#
# COMPACT_ATOMS: atom_id res chain seq x y z
N GLY A 1 11.04 27.22 17.49
CA GLY A 1 10.68 26.64 16.20
C GLY A 1 11.21 27.49 15.04
N ILE A 2 11.45 26.87 13.88
CA ILE A 2 11.90 27.60 12.67
C ILE A 2 10.71 28.45 12.17
N ASN A 3 10.86 29.76 12.20
CA ASN A 3 9.87 30.71 11.70
C ASN A 3 10.46 31.57 10.56
N LYS A 4 11.00 30.88 9.54
CA LYS A 4 11.46 31.54 8.32
C LYS A 4 10.39 31.39 7.22
N PRO A 5 9.97 32.49 6.57
CA PRO A 5 8.92 32.42 5.53
C PRO A 5 9.44 31.78 4.23
N ASN A 6 10.73 31.88 3.94
CA ASN A 6 11.37 31.47 2.70
C ASN A 6 11.97 30.05 2.72
N VAL A 7 11.40 29.13 3.50
CA VAL A 7 11.78 27.71 3.44
C VAL A 7 11.31 27.13 2.10
N ARG A 8 12.23 26.60 1.31
CA ARG A 8 11.93 26.08 -0.05
C ARG A 8 11.64 24.60 -0.08
N PHE A 9 12.14 23.84 0.91
CA PHE A 9 11.88 22.41 1.00
C PHE A 9 11.90 21.92 2.44
N VAL A 10 11.07 20.93 2.70
CA VAL A 10 11.06 20.12 3.92
C VAL A 10 11.27 18.68 3.52
N VAL A 11 12.28 18.03 4.11
CA VAL A 11 12.64 16.65 3.81
C VAL A 11 12.50 15.80 5.06
N HIS A 12 11.71 14.74 4.97
CA HIS A 12 11.61 13.71 6.00
C HIS A 12 12.40 12.49 5.54
N PHE A 13 13.50 12.20 6.23
CA PHE A 13 14.30 10.98 5.98
C PHE A 13 13.66 9.75 6.60
N ASP A 14 12.91 9.93 7.68
CA ASP A 14 12.17 8.89 8.37
C ASP A 14 10.67 9.26 8.35
N ILE A 15 9.81 8.24 8.33
CA ILE A 15 8.37 8.47 8.35
C ILE A 15 7.94 9.08 9.69
N PRO A 16 7.19 10.21 9.69
CA PRO A 16 6.58 10.75 10.89
C PRO A 16 5.59 9.77 11.53
N ARG A 17 5.43 9.82 12.84
CA ARG A 17 4.53 8.91 13.57
C ARG A 17 3.05 9.15 13.30
N ASN A 18 2.69 10.30 12.77
CA ASN A 18 1.30 10.66 12.45
C ASN A 18 1.25 11.75 11.39
N ILE A 19 0.08 11.86 10.76
CA ILE A 19 -0.19 12.84 9.69
C ILE A 19 -0.17 14.28 10.22
N GLU A 20 -0.58 14.51 11.46
CA GLU A 20 -0.60 15.85 12.05
C GLU A 20 0.81 16.44 12.17
N SER A 21 1.79 15.63 12.61
CA SER A 21 3.20 16.04 12.65
C SER A 21 3.73 16.31 11.25
N TYR A 22 3.46 15.42 10.29
CA TYR A 22 3.83 15.63 8.89
C TYR A 22 3.26 16.94 8.34
N TYR A 23 1.98 17.20 8.55
CA TYR A 23 1.31 18.42 8.10
C TYR A 23 1.92 19.69 8.72
N GLN A 24 2.16 19.67 10.04
CA GLN A 24 2.79 20.81 10.74
C GLN A 24 4.21 21.10 10.27
N GLU A 25 4.96 20.06 9.95
CA GLU A 25 6.34 20.19 9.50
C GLU A 25 6.43 20.64 8.06
N THR A 26 5.63 20.06 7.16
CA THR A 26 5.55 20.49 5.75
C THR A 26 4.94 21.89 5.60
N GLY A 27 4.01 22.28 6.47
CA GLY A 27 3.43 23.62 6.53
C GLY A 27 4.42 24.75 6.92
N ARG A 28 5.69 24.44 7.16
CA ARG A 28 6.76 25.42 7.34
C ARG A 28 7.32 25.91 6.01
N ALA A 29 7.14 25.16 4.92
CA ALA A 29 7.63 25.52 3.60
C ALA A 29 6.67 26.49 2.89
N GLY A 30 7.22 27.44 2.12
CA GLY A 30 6.46 28.33 1.23
C GLY A 30 5.53 29.32 1.92
N ARG A 31 5.79 29.72 3.16
CA ARG A 31 4.95 30.69 3.89
C ARG A 31 4.91 32.09 3.26
N ASP A 32 5.84 32.39 2.39
CA ASP A 32 5.90 33.61 1.59
C ASP A 32 5.08 33.52 0.30
N GLY A 33 4.35 32.42 0.08
CA GLY A 33 3.54 32.19 -1.11
C GLY A 33 4.30 31.75 -2.35
N LEU A 34 5.63 31.58 -2.25
CA LEU A 34 6.45 31.06 -3.36
C LEU A 34 6.49 29.52 -3.36
N PRO A 35 6.75 28.90 -4.52
CA PRO A 35 6.83 27.44 -4.64
C PRO A 35 7.80 26.83 -3.62
N ALA A 36 7.39 25.72 -3.02
CA ALA A 36 8.16 24.96 -2.08
C ALA A 36 7.80 23.47 -2.18
N GLU A 37 8.73 22.60 -1.81
CA GLU A 37 8.60 21.16 -1.94
C GLU A 37 8.60 20.48 -0.57
N ALA A 38 7.78 19.45 -0.43
CA ALA A 38 7.79 18.53 0.69
C ALA A 38 8.14 17.13 0.18
N MET A 39 9.19 16.55 0.70
CA MET A 39 9.68 15.22 0.34
C MET A 39 9.64 14.29 1.53
N LEU A 40 9.13 13.09 1.32
CA LEU A 40 9.09 12.02 2.32
C LEU A 40 9.77 10.78 1.73
N PHE A 41 10.85 10.33 2.35
CA PHE A 41 11.39 9.00 2.11
C PHE A 41 10.60 7.98 2.92
N TYR A 42 10.16 6.91 2.26
CA TYR A 42 9.32 5.89 2.86
C TYR A 42 9.91 4.51 2.66
N ASP A 43 10.09 3.78 3.75
CA ASP A 43 10.43 2.35 3.75
C ASP A 43 9.37 1.59 4.59
N PRO A 44 8.73 0.54 4.04
CA PRO A 44 7.84 -0.33 4.81
C PRO A 44 8.47 -0.93 6.07
N ALA A 45 9.81 -1.11 6.08
CA ALA A 45 10.53 -1.59 7.26
C ALA A 45 10.44 -0.61 8.44
N ASP A 46 10.44 0.70 8.19
CA ASP A 46 10.28 1.72 9.23
C ASP A 46 8.88 1.62 9.87
N MET A 47 7.85 1.39 9.07
CA MET A 47 6.49 1.15 9.57
C MET A 47 6.41 -0.09 10.45
N ALA A 48 7.06 -1.19 10.03
CA ALA A 48 7.09 -2.42 10.82
C ALA A 48 7.83 -2.23 12.16
N TRP A 49 8.91 -1.44 12.15
CA TRP A 49 9.64 -1.08 13.37
C TRP A 49 8.81 -0.21 14.31
N LEU A 50 8.17 0.85 13.80
CA LEU A 50 7.31 1.73 14.57
C LEU A 50 6.12 0.99 15.19
N ARG A 51 5.51 0.03 14.48
CA ARG A 51 4.44 -0.82 15.02
C ARG A 51 4.94 -1.65 16.19
N ARG A 52 6.11 -2.28 16.08
CA ARG A 52 6.73 -3.02 17.19
C ARG A 52 6.98 -2.14 18.41
N CYS A 53 7.52 -0.94 18.21
CA CYS A 53 7.72 0.02 19.30
C CYS A 53 6.39 0.41 19.99
N LEU A 54 5.28 0.42 19.27
CA LEU A 54 3.96 0.65 19.87
C LEU A 54 3.46 -0.56 20.66
N GLU A 55 3.72 -1.77 20.18
CA GLU A 55 3.32 -3.01 20.86
C GLU A 55 4.04 -3.22 22.20
N GLU A 56 5.25 -2.68 22.35
CA GLU A 56 6.01 -2.69 23.61
C GLU A 56 5.44 -1.75 24.69
N LYS A 57 4.54 -0.83 24.31
CA LYS A 57 3.88 0.07 25.26
C LYS A 57 2.72 -0.64 25.98
N PRO A 58 2.37 -0.17 27.22
CA PRO A 58 1.20 -0.69 27.91
C PRO A 58 -0.06 -0.63 27.06
N GLN A 59 -0.82 -1.71 27.04
CA GLN A 59 -2.10 -1.77 26.34
C GLN A 59 -3.10 -0.79 26.95
N GLY A 60 -3.82 -0.06 26.10
CA GLY A 60 -4.83 0.89 26.51
C GLY A 60 -5.28 1.80 25.39
N GLN A 61 -6.30 2.61 25.66
CA GLN A 61 -6.91 3.52 24.70
C GLN A 61 -5.87 4.45 23.98
N LEU A 62 -4.84 4.86 24.69
CA LEU A 62 -3.78 5.70 24.12
C LEU A 62 -2.98 4.95 23.04
N GLN A 63 -2.63 3.69 23.30
CA GLN A 63 -1.92 2.85 22.34
C GLN A 63 -2.76 2.63 21.07
N ASP A 64 -4.07 2.43 21.22
CA ASP A 64 -4.99 2.25 20.08
C ASP A 64 -5.08 3.51 19.23
N ILE A 65 -5.14 4.68 19.86
CA ILE A 65 -5.12 5.98 19.17
C ILE A 65 -3.80 6.16 18.40
N GLU A 66 -2.65 5.91 19.04
CA GLU A 66 -1.34 6.02 18.39
C GLU A 66 -1.20 5.04 17.22
N ARG A 67 -1.71 3.82 17.36
CA ARG A 67 -1.72 2.82 16.29
C ARG A 67 -2.58 3.27 15.11
N HIS A 68 -3.76 3.82 15.39
CA HIS A 68 -4.63 4.35 14.34
C HIS A 68 -3.95 5.50 13.58
N LYS A 69 -3.33 6.43 14.27
CA LYS A 69 -2.59 7.56 13.68
C LYS A 69 -1.39 7.09 12.84
N LEU A 70 -0.64 6.13 13.34
CA LEU A 70 0.49 5.55 12.59
C LEU A 70 0.02 4.83 11.32
N ASN A 71 -1.07 4.06 11.41
CA ASN A 71 -1.64 3.39 10.23
C ASN A 71 -2.16 4.39 9.19
N ALA A 72 -2.76 5.49 9.62
CA ALA A 72 -3.18 6.56 8.71
C ALA A 72 -1.97 7.21 8.00
N MET A 73 -0.84 7.39 8.71
CA MET A 73 0.39 7.91 8.10
C MET A 73 0.98 6.93 7.07
N GLY A 74 0.98 5.64 7.37
CA GLY A 74 1.38 4.60 6.40
C GLY A 74 0.48 4.60 5.16
N ALA A 75 -0.84 4.64 5.36
CA ALA A 75 -1.80 4.71 4.27
C ALA A 75 -1.61 5.96 3.40
N PHE A 76 -1.25 7.11 4.00
CA PHE A 76 -0.88 8.31 3.25
C PHE A 76 0.37 8.10 2.41
N ALA A 77 1.42 7.50 2.96
CA ALA A 77 2.67 7.24 2.26
C ALA A 77 2.50 6.25 1.09
N GLU A 78 1.63 5.25 1.24
CA GLU A 78 1.37 4.19 0.24
C GLU A 78 0.24 4.55 -0.74
N ALA A 79 -0.46 5.67 -0.53
CA ALA A 79 -1.61 6.03 -1.33
C ALA A 79 -1.28 6.17 -2.82
N GLN A 80 -2.14 5.60 -3.67
CA GLN A 80 -2.05 5.68 -5.14
C GLN A 80 -2.94 6.78 -5.71
N THR A 81 -3.44 7.67 -4.85
CA THR A 81 -4.28 8.81 -5.19
C THR A 81 -3.60 10.12 -4.77
N CYS A 82 -4.15 11.25 -5.20
CA CYS A 82 -3.59 12.57 -4.90
C CYS A 82 -3.26 12.74 -3.41
N ARG A 83 -1.99 13.03 -3.09
CA ARG A 83 -1.51 13.20 -1.71
C ARG A 83 -2.31 14.23 -0.93
N ARG A 84 -2.65 15.34 -1.59
CA ARG A 84 -3.43 16.42 -0.94
C ARG A 84 -4.85 15.98 -0.62
N LEU A 85 -5.49 15.18 -1.48
CA LEU A 85 -6.82 14.64 -1.18
C LEU A 85 -6.80 13.73 0.04
N VAL A 86 -5.81 12.82 0.13
CA VAL A 86 -5.66 11.94 1.29
C VAL A 86 -5.47 12.75 2.57
N LEU A 87 -4.62 13.78 2.52
CA LEU A 87 -4.33 14.67 3.65
C LEU A 87 -5.58 15.46 4.09
N LEU A 88 -6.28 16.10 3.15
CA LEU A 88 -7.47 16.89 3.45
C LEU A 88 -8.62 16.04 3.97
N ASN A 89 -8.84 14.86 3.38
CA ASN A 89 -9.84 13.90 3.85
C ASN A 89 -9.56 13.42 5.28
N TYR A 90 -8.29 13.23 5.65
CA TYR A 90 -7.91 12.90 7.02
C TYR A 90 -8.36 13.99 8.02
N PHE A 91 -8.28 15.26 7.63
CA PHE A 91 -8.75 16.39 8.45
C PHE A 91 -10.25 16.71 8.28
N GLY A 92 -10.98 15.88 7.54
CA GLY A 92 -12.43 16.05 7.33
C GLY A 92 -12.82 17.08 6.26
N GLU A 93 -11.85 17.55 5.45
CA GLU A 93 -12.14 18.41 4.30
C GLU A 93 -12.52 17.58 3.08
N GLY A 94 -13.78 17.62 2.68
CA GLY A 94 -14.35 16.81 1.58
C GLY A 94 -13.99 17.32 0.17
N ARG A 95 -12.74 17.66 -0.12
CA ARG A 95 -12.29 18.01 -1.47
C ARG A 95 -12.27 16.77 -2.36
N GLN A 96 -12.73 16.90 -3.61
CA GLN A 96 -12.75 15.79 -4.58
C GLN A 96 -11.78 15.98 -5.74
N GLU A 97 -11.32 17.21 -6.00
CA GLU A 97 -10.43 17.50 -7.12
C GLU A 97 -8.95 17.29 -6.77
N PRO A 98 -8.20 16.55 -7.61
CA PRO A 98 -6.76 16.39 -7.46
C PRO A 98 -6.01 17.72 -7.46
N CYS A 99 -4.86 17.77 -6.77
CA CYS A 99 -4.10 19.02 -6.63
C CYS A 99 -3.29 19.41 -7.88
N GLY A 100 -3.01 18.47 -8.77
CA GLY A 100 -2.24 18.69 -10.00
C GLY A 100 -0.72 18.89 -9.79
N ASN A 101 -0.20 18.85 -8.56
CA ASN A 101 1.21 19.16 -8.27
C ASN A 101 1.91 18.24 -7.28
N CYS A 102 1.27 17.15 -6.82
CA CYS A 102 1.98 16.11 -6.07
C CYS A 102 2.54 15.04 -7.03
N ASP A 103 3.42 14.18 -6.50
CA ASP A 103 4.01 13.06 -7.22
C ASP A 103 2.98 12.23 -8.00
N ILE A 104 1.91 11.81 -7.34
CA ILE A 104 0.84 11.01 -7.95
C ILE A 104 0.07 11.77 -9.04
N CYS A 105 -0.07 13.08 -8.92
CA CYS A 105 -0.75 13.87 -9.96
C CYS A 105 0.14 14.13 -11.16
N LEU A 106 1.46 14.28 -10.96
CA LEU A 106 2.44 14.57 -12.02
C LEU A 106 2.85 13.31 -12.77
N ASP A 107 3.00 12.19 -12.05
CA ASP A 107 3.33 10.87 -12.61
C ASP A 107 2.41 9.81 -11.99
N PRO A 108 1.16 9.72 -12.48
CA PRO A 108 0.20 8.78 -11.93
C PRO A 108 0.66 7.34 -12.14
N PRO A 109 0.51 6.47 -11.11
CA PRO A 109 0.92 5.08 -11.22
C PRO A 109 0.17 4.39 -12.35
N LYS A 110 0.88 3.59 -13.13
CA LYS A 110 0.27 2.78 -14.19
C LYS A 110 -0.68 1.76 -13.55
N GLN A 111 -1.95 1.95 -13.82
CA GLN A 111 -3.00 1.02 -13.38
C GLN A 111 -3.40 0.13 -14.55
N TYR A 112 -3.72 -1.11 -14.26
CA TYR A 112 -4.38 -2.02 -15.18
C TYR A 112 -5.62 -2.62 -14.50
N ASP A 113 -6.60 -3.04 -15.30
CA ASP A 113 -7.75 -3.75 -14.77
C ASP A 113 -7.35 -5.18 -14.37
N GLY A 114 -7.10 -5.38 -13.09
CA GLY A 114 -6.75 -6.65 -12.49
C GLY A 114 -7.93 -7.56 -12.15
N SER A 115 -9.18 -7.19 -12.52
CA SER A 115 -10.38 -7.93 -12.13
C SER A 115 -10.35 -9.39 -12.58
N THR A 116 -9.90 -9.66 -13.81
CA THR A 116 -9.76 -11.04 -14.34
C THR A 116 -8.71 -11.82 -13.56
N ASP A 117 -7.57 -11.21 -13.25
CA ASP A 117 -6.50 -11.86 -12.49
C ASP A 117 -6.95 -12.17 -11.06
N ALA A 118 -7.63 -11.23 -10.42
CA ALA A 118 -8.23 -11.44 -9.09
C ALA A 118 -9.25 -12.58 -9.11
N GLN A 119 -10.12 -12.65 -10.12
CA GLN A 119 -11.10 -13.72 -10.27
C GLN A 119 -10.43 -15.09 -10.46
N ILE A 120 -9.38 -15.19 -11.28
CA ILE A 120 -8.62 -16.41 -11.47
C ILE A 120 -7.97 -16.85 -10.15
N ALA A 121 -7.30 -15.94 -9.44
CA ALA A 121 -6.64 -16.22 -8.17
C ALA A 121 -7.65 -16.70 -7.12
N LEU A 122 -8.72 -15.95 -6.87
CA LEU A 122 -9.76 -16.29 -5.88
C LEU A 122 -10.48 -17.59 -6.24
N SER A 123 -10.82 -17.82 -7.51
CA SER A 123 -11.44 -19.07 -7.97
C SER A 123 -10.50 -20.26 -7.78
N THR A 124 -9.21 -20.09 -7.98
CA THR A 124 -8.23 -21.17 -7.75
C THR A 124 -8.11 -21.47 -6.28
N ILE A 125 -7.95 -20.46 -5.43
CA ILE A 125 -7.88 -20.61 -3.96
C ILE A 125 -9.11 -21.36 -3.44
N GLY A 126 -10.31 -20.99 -3.86
CA GLY A 126 -11.54 -21.66 -3.48
C GLY A 126 -11.60 -23.12 -3.94
N ARG A 127 -11.19 -23.42 -5.19
CA ARG A 127 -11.24 -24.78 -5.77
C ARG A 127 -10.19 -25.72 -5.21
N VAL A 128 -9.07 -25.24 -4.69
CA VAL A 128 -8.09 -26.03 -3.94
C VAL A 128 -8.42 -26.11 -2.43
N ASN A 129 -9.66 -25.76 -2.05
CA ASN A 129 -10.19 -25.82 -0.68
C ASN A 129 -9.41 -24.98 0.34
N GLN A 130 -8.71 -23.92 -0.08
CA GLN A 130 -7.96 -23.01 0.80
C GLN A 130 -6.90 -23.71 1.68
N ARG A 131 -6.42 -24.87 1.27
CA ARG A 131 -5.49 -25.72 2.07
C ARG A 131 -4.03 -25.61 1.64
N PHE A 132 -3.78 -24.88 0.56
CA PHE A 132 -2.45 -24.84 -0.04
C PHE A 132 -1.87 -23.43 0.05
N GLY A 133 -0.57 -23.35 0.26
CA GLY A 133 0.15 -22.09 0.26
C GLY A 133 0.19 -21.42 -1.12
N MET A 134 0.51 -20.13 -1.13
CA MET A 134 0.54 -19.28 -2.32
C MET A 134 1.32 -19.89 -3.49
N GLY A 135 2.52 -20.42 -3.24
CA GLY A 135 3.34 -21.04 -4.30
C GLY A 135 2.61 -22.15 -5.06
N TYR A 136 1.89 -23.02 -4.34
CA TYR A 136 1.09 -24.07 -4.96
C TYR A 136 -0.08 -23.52 -5.79
N VAL A 137 -0.76 -22.51 -5.28
CA VAL A 137 -1.86 -21.83 -6.01
C VAL A 137 -1.32 -21.26 -7.33
N VAL A 138 -0.18 -20.59 -7.29
CA VAL A 138 0.49 -20.04 -8.48
C VAL A 138 0.86 -21.15 -9.47
N GLU A 139 1.36 -22.30 -8.99
CA GLU A 139 1.65 -23.46 -9.84
C GLU A 139 0.40 -23.99 -10.56
N VAL A 140 -0.74 -24.07 -9.87
CA VAL A 140 -2.02 -24.48 -10.47
C VAL A 140 -2.50 -23.45 -11.50
N ILE A 141 -2.46 -22.17 -11.18
CA ILE A 141 -2.85 -21.08 -12.10
C ILE A 141 -2.00 -21.12 -13.38
N ARG A 142 -0.70 -21.37 -13.24
CA ARG A 142 0.23 -21.43 -14.37
C ARG A 142 0.23 -22.77 -15.10
N GLY A 143 -0.47 -23.78 -14.58
CA GLY A 143 -0.55 -25.10 -15.17
C GLY A 143 0.77 -25.86 -15.10
N ALA A 144 1.44 -25.80 -13.94
CA ALA A 144 2.68 -26.53 -13.71
C ALA A 144 2.43 -28.05 -13.73
N ASN A 145 3.21 -28.76 -14.54
CA ASN A 145 3.12 -30.19 -14.67
C ASN A 145 3.97 -30.92 -13.62
N ASN A 146 3.44 -31.05 -12.41
CA ASN A 146 4.11 -31.78 -11.33
C ASN A 146 3.23 -32.89 -10.73
N GLN A 147 3.86 -33.87 -10.07
CA GLN A 147 3.15 -35.01 -9.51
C GLN A 147 2.13 -34.62 -8.46
N ARG A 148 2.47 -33.63 -7.61
CA ARG A 148 1.60 -33.17 -6.53
C ARG A 148 0.26 -32.63 -7.05
N ILE A 149 0.25 -31.88 -8.16
CA ILE A 149 -0.97 -31.36 -8.78
C ILE A 149 -1.85 -32.48 -9.30
N ARG A 150 -1.23 -33.54 -9.90
CA ARG A 150 -1.94 -34.72 -10.40
C ARG A 150 -2.52 -35.55 -9.26
N ASP A 151 -1.78 -35.75 -8.19
CA ASP A 151 -2.22 -36.54 -7.02
C ASP A 151 -3.47 -35.96 -6.37
N TYR A 152 -3.59 -34.61 -6.34
CA TYR A 152 -4.79 -33.92 -5.87
C TYR A 152 -5.86 -33.73 -6.95
N GLY A 153 -5.60 -34.13 -8.21
CA GLY A 153 -6.53 -33.96 -9.33
C GLY A 153 -6.76 -32.49 -9.73
N HIS A 154 -5.86 -31.57 -9.32
CA HIS A 154 -6.02 -30.15 -9.61
C HIS A 154 -5.65 -29.77 -11.05
N ASP A 155 -5.00 -30.67 -11.79
CA ASP A 155 -4.79 -30.59 -13.23
C ASP A 155 -6.11 -30.62 -14.05
N LYS A 156 -7.20 -31.13 -13.44
CA LYS A 156 -8.54 -31.22 -14.04
C LYS A 156 -9.44 -30.01 -13.73
N LEU A 157 -8.98 -29.09 -12.90
CA LEU A 157 -9.74 -27.89 -12.57
C LEU A 157 -9.83 -26.95 -13.76
N LYS A 158 -10.98 -26.30 -13.96
CA LYS A 158 -11.16 -25.29 -15.02
C LYS A 158 -10.17 -24.13 -14.94
N VAL A 159 -9.68 -23.84 -13.75
CA VAL A 159 -8.70 -22.76 -13.50
C VAL A 159 -7.26 -23.18 -13.77
N TYR A 160 -6.98 -24.47 -13.96
CA TYR A 160 -5.65 -24.97 -14.23
C TYR A 160 -5.08 -24.42 -15.52
N GLY A 161 -3.97 -23.73 -15.41
CA GLY A 161 -3.26 -23.15 -16.55
C GLY A 161 -3.91 -21.92 -17.17
N MET A 162 -4.93 -21.32 -16.56
CA MET A 162 -5.57 -20.11 -17.09
C MET A 162 -4.65 -18.89 -17.09
N GLY A 163 -3.62 -18.88 -16.24
CA GLY A 163 -2.66 -17.80 -16.13
C GLY A 163 -1.26 -18.13 -16.63
N ARG A 164 -1.12 -19.00 -17.62
CA ARG A 164 0.17 -19.41 -18.21
C ARG A 164 0.92 -18.28 -18.87
N ASP A 165 0.20 -17.30 -19.41
CA ASP A 165 0.70 -16.15 -20.14
C ASP A 165 1.44 -15.16 -19.23
N LYS A 166 1.26 -15.26 -17.92
CA LYS A 166 1.84 -14.34 -16.95
C LYS A 166 2.92 -15.00 -16.10
N SER A 167 3.86 -14.19 -15.60
CA SER A 167 4.98 -14.68 -14.81
C SER A 167 4.56 -15.20 -13.43
N HIS A 168 5.43 -15.93 -12.78
CA HIS A 168 5.26 -16.38 -11.40
C HIS A 168 5.13 -15.18 -10.45
N GLU A 169 6.01 -14.19 -10.62
CA GLU A 169 6.08 -12.98 -9.81
C GLU A 169 4.80 -12.14 -9.95
N HIS A 170 4.21 -12.09 -11.16
CA HIS A 170 2.93 -11.42 -11.39
C HIS A 170 1.83 -12.04 -10.50
N TRP A 171 1.70 -13.37 -10.52
CA TRP A 171 0.67 -14.05 -9.71
C TRP A 171 0.92 -13.97 -8.22
N VAL A 172 2.18 -13.99 -7.78
CA VAL A 172 2.55 -13.70 -6.40
C VAL A 172 2.08 -12.31 -5.99
N SER A 173 2.35 -11.30 -6.81
CA SER A 173 1.93 -9.92 -6.54
C SER A 173 0.41 -9.78 -6.46
N VAL A 174 -0.34 -10.38 -7.41
CA VAL A 174 -1.81 -10.36 -7.40
C VAL A 174 -2.36 -10.99 -6.11
N ILE A 175 -1.84 -12.15 -5.73
CA ILE A 175 -2.29 -12.84 -4.52
C ILE A 175 -1.93 -12.03 -3.27
N CYS A 176 -0.72 -11.47 -3.17
CA CYS A 176 -0.34 -10.61 -2.05
C CYS A 176 -1.28 -9.41 -1.91
N LEU A 177 -1.61 -8.72 -3.00
CA LEU A 177 -2.56 -7.61 -2.98
C LEU A 177 -3.94 -8.03 -2.45
N LEU A 178 -4.43 -9.21 -2.84
CA LEU A 178 -5.71 -9.75 -2.35
C LEU A 178 -5.71 -10.10 -0.85
N TYR A 179 -4.53 -10.36 -0.25
CA TYR A 179 -4.41 -10.60 1.20
C TYR A 179 -4.31 -9.31 2.02
N THR A 180 -3.96 -8.19 1.40
CA THR A 180 -3.77 -6.90 2.08
C THR A 180 -4.92 -5.93 1.87
N SER A 181 -5.89 -6.30 1.04
CA SER A 181 -7.13 -5.56 0.78
C SER A 181 -8.24 -6.05 1.69
#